data_3bf33b2883fb29fba3445e408142ca4f
#
_entry.id   3bf33b2883fb29fba3445e408142ca4f
#
_cell.length_a   1.000
_cell.length_b   1.000
_cell.length_c   1.000
_cell.angle_alpha   90.00
_cell.angle_beta   90.00
_cell.angle_gamma   90.00
#
_symmetry.space_group_name_H-M   'P 1'
#
loop_
_entity.id
_entity.type
_entity.pdbx_description
1 polymer ?
#
loop_
_entity_poly.entity_id
_entity_poly.type
_entity_poly.pdbx_seq_one_letter_code
_entity_poly.pdbx_strand_id
1 'polypeptide(L)'
;MSTFTPVFFCAVSAPVAAGVITDMDKPDKNATGTSNAIPVSDIIDFAQSVTPAKKVGIIYSGNEDNATNTAKQCEEYLDKTSVEYVEKTAPTSNDVESATNALVAEGVDMIFIPNDSIIQDGISTLTDICKEKKIPTYCSSATTVVSGCFATLAIDDKGIGKKTVDIAMDYVNGKKVEDIPAQVVGIDYCTVNKATMEVLGISEDNIKTDYEVKLIEN
;
A
#
# COMPACT_ATOMS: atom_id res chain seq x y z
N MET A 1 24.27 6.40 -6.25
CA MET A 1 25.63 5.95 -5.84
C MET A 1 26.14 4.97 -6.87
N SER A 2 27.32 5.18 -7.44
CA SER A 2 27.99 4.11 -8.21
C SER A 2 28.77 3.25 -7.22
N THR A 3 28.37 2.02 -7.03
CA THR A 3 29.07 1.06 -6.18
C THR A 3 29.86 0.11 -7.06
N PHE A 4 31.07 -0.29 -6.64
CA PHE A 4 31.83 -1.34 -7.32
C PHE A 4 31.18 -2.73 -7.15
N THR A 5 30.38 -2.90 -6.11
CA THR A 5 29.62 -4.12 -5.83
C THR A 5 28.19 -3.95 -6.30
N PRO A 6 27.63 -4.88 -7.07
CA PRO A 6 26.24 -4.83 -7.50
C PRO A 6 25.29 -4.89 -6.31
N VAL A 7 24.17 -4.16 -6.42
CA VAL A 7 23.11 -4.11 -5.41
C VAL A 7 21.86 -4.75 -5.97
N PHE A 8 21.31 -5.74 -5.25
CA PHE A 8 20.03 -6.36 -5.56
C PHE A 8 19.03 -5.95 -4.48
N PHE A 9 18.15 -5.00 -4.82
CA PHE A 9 17.13 -4.57 -3.87
C PHE A 9 15.91 -5.50 -3.90
N CYS A 10 15.27 -5.65 -2.74
CA CYS A 10 14.11 -6.49 -2.56
C CYS A 10 12.95 -5.67 -1.98
N ALA A 11 11.77 -5.75 -2.59
CA ALA A 11 10.56 -5.12 -2.11
C ALA A 11 10.67 -3.58 -1.91
N VAL A 12 11.32 -2.88 -2.85
CA VAL A 12 11.37 -1.42 -2.84
C VAL A 12 10.15 -0.87 -3.59
N SER A 13 9.25 -0.18 -2.89
CA SER A 13 7.97 0.27 -3.46
C SER A 13 8.14 1.26 -4.62
N ALA A 14 9.14 2.15 -4.55
CA ALA A 14 9.35 3.20 -5.55
C ALA A 14 10.85 3.38 -5.86
N PRO A 15 11.55 2.40 -6.48
CA PRO A 15 13.00 2.44 -6.63
C PRO A 15 13.50 3.59 -7.50
N VAL A 16 12.70 4.05 -8.46
CA VAL A 16 13.03 5.22 -9.30
C VAL A 16 12.84 6.52 -8.51
N ALA A 17 11.72 6.71 -7.84
CA ALA A 17 11.46 7.89 -7.03
C ALA A 17 12.42 8.02 -5.84
N ALA A 18 12.79 6.89 -5.23
CA ALA A 18 13.81 6.83 -4.18
C ALA A 18 15.25 7.02 -4.71
N GLY A 19 15.44 7.17 -6.01
CA GLY A 19 16.75 7.37 -6.63
C GLY A 19 17.69 6.17 -6.53
N VAL A 20 17.18 4.97 -6.29
CA VAL A 20 17.95 3.72 -6.27
C VAL A 20 18.42 3.37 -7.68
N ILE A 21 17.52 3.51 -8.65
CA ILE A 21 17.77 3.41 -10.10
C ILE A 21 17.07 4.57 -10.80
N THR A 22 17.35 4.81 -12.08
CA THR A 22 16.64 5.83 -12.87
C THR A 22 15.65 5.23 -13.86
N ASP A 23 15.78 3.95 -14.18
CA ASP A 23 14.95 3.25 -15.15
C ASP A 23 14.76 1.79 -14.70
N MET A 24 13.53 1.28 -14.75
CA MET A 24 13.21 -0.10 -14.40
C MET A 24 13.67 -1.10 -15.45
N ASP A 25 13.55 -0.75 -16.73
CA ASP A 25 13.89 -1.64 -17.84
C ASP A 25 15.39 -1.70 -18.12
N LYS A 26 16.10 -0.59 -17.84
CA LYS A 26 17.54 -0.46 -17.98
C LYS A 26 18.15 0.11 -16.69
N PRO A 27 18.28 -0.73 -15.66
CA PRO A 27 18.81 -0.27 -14.38
C PRO A 27 20.22 0.27 -14.54
N ASP A 28 20.45 1.44 -14.03
CA ASP A 28 21.74 2.09 -13.93
C ASP A 28 22.29 1.98 -12.48
N LYS A 29 23.27 2.77 -12.09
CA LYS A 29 23.82 2.83 -10.72
C LYS A 29 24.28 1.46 -10.15
N ASN A 30 24.53 0.49 -11.02
CA ASN A 30 24.93 -0.88 -10.64
C ASN A 30 23.95 -1.53 -9.64
N ALA A 31 22.65 -1.29 -9.81
CA ALA A 31 21.57 -1.79 -8.95
C ALA A 31 20.40 -2.29 -9.78
N THR A 32 19.79 -3.39 -9.38
CA THR A 32 18.51 -3.93 -9.91
C THR A 32 17.80 -4.70 -8.82
N GLY A 33 16.58 -5.15 -9.04
CA GLY A 33 15.86 -5.91 -8.01
C GLY A 33 14.36 -5.97 -8.22
N THR A 34 13.62 -6.13 -7.13
CA THR A 34 12.16 -6.23 -7.16
C THR A 34 11.46 -5.07 -6.46
N SER A 35 10.37 -4.62 -7.08
CA SER A 35 9.43 -3.68 -6.48
C SER A 35 8.16 -4.42 -6.04
N ASN A 36 7.65 -4.05 -4.88
CA ASN A 36 6.35 -4.48 -4.34
C ASN A 36 5.28 -3.40 -4.51
N ALA A 37 5.44 -2.51 -5.47
CA ALA A 37 4.44 -1.48 -5.73
C ALA A 37 3.12 -2.12 -6.18
N ILE A 38 2.05 -1.84 -5.46
CA ILE A 38 0.68 -2.09 -5.90
C ILE A 38 0.14 -0.74 -6.39
N PRO A 39 -0.36 -0.64 -7.62
CA PRO A 39 -0.97 0.59 -8.09
C PRO A 39 -2.08 1.03 -7.13
N VAL A 40 -2.07 2.30 -6.74
CA VAL A 40 -3.11 2.85 -5.85
C VAL A 40 -4.48 2.74 -6.49
N SER A 41 -4.56 2.88 -7.83
CA SER A 41 -5.78 2.65 -8.62
C SER A 41 -6.42 1.30 -8.31
N ASP A 42 -5.62 0.23 -8.26
CA ASP A 42 -6.13 -1.13 -8.06
C ASP A 42 -6.71 -1.30 -6.65
N ILE A 43 -6.07 -0.67 -5.64
CA ILE A 43 -6.57 -0.69 -4.26
C ILE A 43 -7.88 0.13 -4.15
N ILE A 44 -7.94 1.30 -4.79
CA ILE A 44 -9.13 2.15 -4.76
C ILE A 44 -10.27 1.50 -5.55
N ASP A 45 -10.01 0.89 -6.71
CA ASP A 45 -11.02 0.17 -7.49
C ASP A 45 -11.57 -1.03 -6.70
N PHE A 46 -10.68 -1.79 -6.05
CA PHE A 46 -11.09 -2.84 -5.14
C PHE A 46 -11.96 -2.28 -4.01
N ALA A 47 -11.53 -1.22 -3.34
CA ALA A 47 -12.29 -0.58 -2.27
C ALA A 47 -13.67 -0.13 -2.75
N GLN A 48 -13.76 0.52 -3.89
CA GLN A 48 -15.01 0.97 -4.51
C GLN A 48 -15.93 -0.21 -4.90
N SER A 49 -15.36 -1.35 -5.26
CA SER A 49 -16.15 -2.55 -5.60
C SER A 49 -16.82 -3.20 -4.37
N VAL A 50 -16.19 -3.05 -3.20
CA VAL A 50 -16.66 -3.63 -1.92
C VAL A 50 -17.55 -2.65 -1.16
N THR A 51 -17.08 -1.42 -1.01
CA THR A 51 -17.76 -0.34 -0.26
C THR A 51 -17.75 0.96 -1.08
N PRO A 52 -18.73 1.15 -1.99
CA PRO A 52 -18.77 2.34 -2.81
C PRO A 52 -18.76 3.62 -1.97
N ALA A 53 -17.82 4.51 -2.23
CA ALA A 53 -17.62 5.76 -1.52
C ALA A 53 -17.74 6.95 -2.48
N LYS A 54 -18.38 8.02 -2.01
CA LYS A 54 -18.42 9.32 -2.71
C LYS A 54 -17.32 10.24 -2.25
N LYS A 55 -16.88 10.06 -1.00
CA LYS A 55 -15.84 10.88 -0.38
C LYS A 55 -14.82 10.02 0.36
N VAL A 56 -13.58 10.07 -0.07
CA VAL A 56 -12.46 9.28 0.48
C VAL A 56 -11.63 10.14 1.42
N GLY A 57 -11.34 9.62 2.62
CA GLY A 57 -10.33 10.19 3.50
C GLY A 57 -8.95 9.62 3.17
N ILE A 58 -7.92 10.44 3.18
CA ILE A 58 -6.52 10.00 3.04
C ILE A 58 -5.78 10.44 4.29
N ILE A 59 -5.09 9.51 4.97
CA ILE A 59 -4.31 9.81 6.17
C ILE A 59 -2.88 9.28 6.05
N TYR A 60 -1.90 10.15 6.28
CA TYR A 60 -0.48 9.84 6.25
C TYR A 60 0.30 10.82 7.13
N SER A 61 1.58 10.54 7.42
CA SER A 61 2.37 11.39 8.32
C SER A 61 2.88 12.68 7.68
N GLY A 62 3.15 12.64 6.38
CA GLY A 62 3.86 13.70 5.65
C GLY A 62 5.38 13.68 5.85
N ASN A 63 5.91 12.76 6.65
CA ASN A 63 7.34 12.66 6.98
C ASN A 63 8.07 11.57 6.17
N GLU A 64 7.33 10.71 5.48
CA GLU A 64 7.86 9.64 4.66
C GLU A 64 7.56 9.90 3.17
N ASP A 65 8.60 9.95 2.34
CA ASP A 65 8.47 10.24 0.91
C ASP A 65 7.60 9.20 0.17
N ASN A 66 7.72 7.92 0.54
CA ASN A 66 6.90 6.85 -0.04
C ASN A 66 5.41 7.05 0.29
N ALA A 67 5.06 7.38 1.53
CA ALA A 67 3.69 7.60 1.96
C ALA A 67 3.09 8.85 1.29
N THR A 68 3.86 9.95 1.25
CA THR A 68 3.47 11.19 0.58
C THR A 68 3.25 10.98 -0.93
N ASN A 69 4.14 10.24 -1.59
CA ASN A 69 3.98 9.91 -3.01
C ASN A 69 2.75 9.02 -3.25
N THR A 70 2.48 8.05 -2.37
CA THR A 70 1.30 7.18 -2.47
C THR A 70 0.01 7.94 -2.23
N ALA A 71 -0.02 8.88 -1.27
CA ALA A 71 -1.16 9.76 -1.04
C ALA A 71 -1.46 10.61 -2.29
N LYS A 72 -0.44 11.23 -2.87
CA LYS A 72 -0.57 12.00 -4.10
C LYS A 72 -1.07 11.18 -5.29
N GLN A 73 -0.61 9.93 -5.45
CA GLN A 73 -1.15 9.03 -6.49
C GLN A 73 -2.62 8.73 -6.25
N CYS A 74 -3.05 8.61 -4.97
CA CYS A 74 -4.46 8.42 -4.62
C CYS A 74 -5.29 9.65 -5.02
N GLU A 75 -4.84 10.85 -4.70
CA GLU A 75 -5.49 12.10 -5.08
C GLU A 75 -5.63 12.23 -6.60
N GLU A 76 -4.53 12.01 -7.33
CA GLU A 76 -4.53 12.05 -8.80
C GLU A 76 -5.51 11.02 -9.42
N TYR A 77 -5.67 9.87 -8.79
CA TYR A 77 -6.62 8.86 -9.23
C TYR A 77 -8.06 9.24 -8.92
N LEU A 78 -8.32 9.75 -7.72
CA LEU A 78 -9.65 10.20 -7.30
C LEU A 78 -10.12 11.41 -8.14
N ASP A 79 -9.23 12.34 -8.48
CA ASP A 79 -9.51 13.43 -9.41
C ASP A 79 -9.94 12.91 -10.79
N LYS A 80 -9.22 11.92 -11.34
CA LYS A 80 -9.56 11.30 -12.64
C LYS A 80 -10.91 10.58 -12.63
N THR A 81 -11.29 10.01 -11.50
CA THR A 81 -12.54 9.28 -11.33
C THR A 81 -13.67 10.15 -10.78
N SER A 82 -13.41 11.43 -10.53
CA SER A 82 -14.38 12.42 -10.00
C SER A 82 -14.97 11.99 -8.64
N VAL A 83 -14.15 11.35 -7.80
CA VAL A 83 -14.50 11.01 -6.42
C VAL A 83 -13.95 12.09 -5.49
N GLU A 84 -14.77 12.62 -4.61
CA GLU A 84 -14.35 13.62 -3.63
C GLU A 84 -13.36 13.02 -2.63
N TYR A 85 -12.40 13.81 -2.17
CA TYR A 85 -11.49 13.39 -1.12
C TYR A 85 -11.12 14.51 -0.14
N VAL A 86 -10.65 14.10 1.01
CA VAL A 86 -10.07 14.98 2.04
C VAL A 86 -8.83 14.32 2.60
N GLU A 87 -7.72 15.03 2.64
CA GLU A 87 -6.50 14.57 3.30
C GLU A 87 -6.34 15.17 4.71
N LYS A 88 -5.73 14.39 5.59
CA LYS A 88 -5.24 14.86 6.89
C LYS A 88 -3.87 14.25 7.16
N THR A 89 -2.97 15.06 7.67
CA THR A 89 -1.66 14.57 8.11
C THR A 89 -1.60 14.36 9.61
N ALA A 90 -0.90 13.31 10.03
CA ALA A 90 -0.60 13.00 11.42
C ALA A 90 0.94 12.88 11.57
N PRO A 91 1.66 13.98 11.84
CA PRO A 91 3.13 14.00 11.90
C PRO A 91 3.73 13.08 12.94
N THR A 92 2.97 12.72 13.98
CA THR A 92 3.35 11.76 15.00
C THR A 92 2.22 10.77 15.26
N SER A 93 2.53 9.61 15.86
CA SER A 93 1.50 8.62 16.23
C SER A 93 0.45 9.17 17.21
N ASN A 94 0.80 10.17 18.02
CA ASN A 94 -0.15 10.85 18.90
C ASN A 94 -1.17 11.72 18.13
N ASP A 95 -0.84 12.15 16.92
CA ASP A 95 -1.73 12.99 16.10
C ASP A 95 -2.76 12.15 15.32
N VAL A 96 -2.58 10.83 15.25
CA VAL A 96 -3.44 9.92 14.48
C VAL A 96 -4.90 9.98 14.93
N GLU A 97 -5.14 10.05 16.24
CA GLU A 97 -6.49 10.18 16.81
C GLU A 97 -7.19 11.45 16.30
N SER A 98 -6.52 12.59 16.42
CA SER A 98 -7.09 13.88 16.03
C SER A 98 -7.31 13.98 14.51
N ALA A 99 -6.36 13.48 13.72
CA ALA A 99 -6.47 13.44 12.25
C ALA A 99 -7.60 12.53 11.78
N THR A 100 -7.75 11.35 12.41
CA THR A 100 -8.85 10.42 12.11
C THR A 100 -10.21 11.04 12.45
N ASN A 101 -10.35 11.64 13.64
CA ASN A 101 -11.58 12.32 14.04
C ASN A 101 -11.92 13.50 13.10
N ALA A 102 -10.92 14.21 12.59
CA ALA A 102 -11.13 15.26 11.60
C ALA A 102 -11.67 14.71 10.28
N LEU A 103 -11.15 13.57 9.79
CA LEU A 103 -11.71 12.89 8.60
C LEU A 103 -13.16 12.44 8.83
N VAL A 104 -13.44 11.86 9.99
CA VAL A 104 -14.81 11.46 10.37
C VAL A 104 -15.77 12.67 10.36
N ALA A 105 -15.34 13.82 10.90
CA ALA A 105 -16.11 15.05 10.93
C ALA A 105 -16.38 15.64 9.54
N GLU A 106 -15.47 15.39 8.59
CA GLU A 106 -15.66 15.76 7.17
C GLU A 106 -16.65 14.85 6.43
N GLY A 107 -17.10 13.76 7.06
CA GLY A 107 -18.10 12.84 6.50
C GLY A 107 -17.55 11.97 5.39
N VAL A 108 -16.35 11.43 5.56
CA VAL A 108 -15.76 10.48 4.61
C VAL A 108 -16.47 9.13 4.68
N ASP A 109 -16.63 8.48 3.53
CA ASP A 109 -17.29 7.17 3.41
C ASP A 109 -16.30 6.00 3.61
N MET A 110 -15.02 6.21 3.34
CA MET A 110 -13.91 5.29 3.61
C MET A 110 -12.62 6.05 3.85
N ILE A 111 -11.61 5.38 4.43
CA ILE A 111 -10.27 5.95 4.63
C ILE A 111 -9.23 5.07 3.93
N PHE A 112 -8.38 5.71 3.12
CA PHE A 112 -7.18 5.11 2.53
C PHE A 112 -5.93 5.49 3.34
N ILE A 113 -5.08 4.48 3.59
CA ILE A 113 -3.88 4.59 4.42
C ILE A 113 -2.67 4.12 3.60
N PRO A 114 -1.81 5.03 3.12
CA PRO A 114 -0.50 4.67 2.56
C PRO A 114 0.33 3.81 3.52
N ASN A 115 1.35 3.15 3.00
CA ASN A 115 2.33 2.47 3.84
C ASN A 115 3.23 3.51 4.53
N ASP A 116 2.95 3.76 5.81
CA ASP A 116 3.52 4.84 6.64
C ASP A 116 3.75 4.30 8.06
N SER A 117 4.98 4.31 8.53
CA SER A 117 5.35 3.73 9.83
C SER A 117 4.73 4.49 11.01
N ILE A 118 4.61 5.81 10.91
CA ILE A 118 4.01 6.65 11.96
C ILE A 118 2.52 6.36 12.10
N ILE A 119 1.81 6.21 10.96
CA ILE A 119 0.39 5.83 10.99
C ILE A 119 0.23 4.39 11.50
N GLN A 120 1.13 3.48 11.13
CA GLN A 120 1.12 2.11 11.64
C GLN A 120 1.32 2.02 13.15
N ASP A 121 2.14 2.89 13.74
CA ASP A 121 2.31 2.97 15.19
C ASP A 121 1.03 3.43 15.92
N GLY A 122 0.19 4.23 15.27
CA GLY A 122 -1.10 4.70 15.79
C GLY A 122 -2.31 3.93 15.24
N ILE A 123 -2.10 2.83 14.49
CA ILE A 123 -3.14 2.19 13.68
C ILE A 123 -4.33 1.65 14.50
N SER A 124 -4.09 1.13 15.70
CA SER A 124 -5.16 0.62 16.56
C SER A 124 -6.18 1.71 16.88
N THR A 125 -5.70 2.89 17.26
CA THR A 125 -6.56 4.06 17.55
C THR A 125 -7.40 4.44 16.31
N LEU A 126 -6.76 4.52 15.13
CA LEU A 126 -7.44 4.82 13.88
C LEU A 126 -8.53 3.79 13.58
N THR A 127 -8.17 2.52 13.61
CA THR A 127 -9.12 1.44 13.25
C THR A 127 -10.26 1.31 14.24
N ASP A 128 -10.04 1.57 15.54
CA ASP A 128 -11.09 1.53 16.56
C ASP A 128 -12.11 2.66 16.35
N ILE A 129 -11.65 3.89 16.06
CA ILE A 129 -12.53 5.01 15.69
C ILE A 129 -13.34 4.66 14.43
N CYS A 130 -12.67 4.14 13.39
CA CYS A 130 -13.32 3.79 12.13
C CYS A 130 -14.36 2.67 12.29
N LYS A 131 -14.06 1.64 13.10
CA LYS A 131 -15.01 0.57 13.46
C LYS A 131 -16.24 1.10 14.18
N GLU A 132 -16.04 1.99 15.18
CA GLU A 132 -17.15 2.64 15.89
C GLU A 132 -18.08 3.42 14.95
N LYS A 133 -17.49 4.12 13.98
CA LYS A 133 -18.21 4.95 13.00
C LYS A 133 -18.66 4.18 11.76
N LYS A 134 -18.35 2.87 11.67
CA LYS A 134 -18.65 2.03 10.50
C LYS A 134 -18.02 2.54 9.20
N ILE A 135 -16.83 3.13 9.28
CA ILE A 135 -16.07 3.62 8.14
C ILE A 135 -15.03 2.55 7.76
N PRO A 136 -15.11 1.93 6.57
CA PRO A 136 -14.12 0.96 6.12
C PRO A 136 -12.76 1.63 5.88
N THR A 137 -11.71 0.90 6.20
CA THR A 137 -10.32 1.35 6.03
C THR A 137 -9.60 0.46 5.03
N TYR A 138 -8.93 1.06 4.05
CA TYR A 138 -8.11 0.37 3.07
C TYR A 138 -6.68 0.88 3.15
N CYS A 139 -5.71 0.04 2.87
CA CYS A 139 -4.31 0.39 3.07
C CYS A 139 -3.39 -0.21 2.00
N SER A 140 -2.16 0.25 1.94
CA SER A 140 -1.16 -0.25 0.98
C SER A 140 -0.27 -1.37 1.55
N SER A 141 -0.61 -1.94 2.71
CA SER A 141 0.21 -2.96 3.38
C SER A 141 -0.62 -4.03 4.07
N ALA A 142 -0.32 -5.31 3.82
CA ALA A 142 -0.96 -6.44 4.48
C ALA A 142 -0.74 -6.43 6.00
N THR A 143 0.40 -5.93 6.49
CA THR A 143 0.69 -5.81 7.93
C THR A 143 -0.28 -4.86 8.63
N THR A 144 -0.72 -3.81 7.94
CA THR A 144 -1.73 -2.88 8.46
C THR A 144 -3.10 -3.54 8.60
N VAL A 145 -3.44 -4.51 7.72
CA VAL A 145 -4.67 -5.31 7.84
C VAL A 145 -4.60 -6.23 9.06
N VAL A 146 -3.44 -6.85 9.32
CA VAL A 146 -3.22 -7.63 10.56
C VAL A 146 -3.47 -6.77 11.81
N SER A 147 -3.13 -5.49 11.75
CA SER A 147 -3.33 -4.54 12.86
C SER A 147 -4.72 -3.91 12.94
N GLY A 148 -5.71 -4.42 12.17
CA GLY A 148 -7.11 -4.03 12.29
C GLY A 148 -7.68 -3.19 11.14
N CYS A 149 -6.89 -2.76 10.14
CA CYS A 149 -7.40 -2.19 8.91
C CYS A 149 -8.31 -3.21 8.19
N PHE A 150 -9.34 -2.76 7.47
CA PHE A 150 -10.32 -3.66 6.88
C PHE A 150 -9.70 -4.56 5.81
N ALA A 151 -9.14 -3.99 4.75
CA ALA A 151 -8.67 -4.80 3.63
C ALA A 151 -7.58 -4.12 2.79
N THR A 152 -6.85 -4.93 2.02
CA THR A 152 -5.95 -4.49 0.96
C THR A 152 -5.74 -5.59 -0.09
N LEU A 153 -5.23 -5.20 -1.24
CA LEU A 153 -4.55 -6.10 -2.18
C LEU A 153 -3.11 -6.30 -1.72
N ALA A 154 -2.57 -7.49 -1.89
CA ALA A 154 -1.26 -7.85 -1.33
C ALA A 154 -0.43 -8.69 -2.29
N ILE A 155 0.87 -8.69 -2.06
CA ILE A 155 1.87 -9.45 -2.78
C ILE A 155 2.47 -10.49 -1.81
N ASP A 156 2.80 -11.69 -2.30
CA ASP A 156 3.46 -12.70 -1.48
C ASP A 156 4.94 -12.34 -1.23
N ASP A 157 5.28 -12.02 0.01
CA ASP A 157 6.65 -11.66 0.42
C ASP A 157 7.67 -12.76 0.11
N LYS A 158 7.27 -14.04 0.17
CA LYS A 158 8.15 -15.15 -0.21
C LYS A 158 8.38 -15.17 -1.72
N GLY A 159 7.33 -14.87 -2.50
CA GLY A 159 7.40 -14.73 -3.95
C GLY A 159 8.35 -13.60 -4.35
N ILE A 160 8.27 -12.44 -3.69
CA ILE A 160 9.19 -11.32 -3.91
C ILE A 160 10.64 -11.74 -3.63
N GLY A 161 10.88 -12.36 -2.47
CA GLY A 161 12.22 -12.83 -2.10
C GLY A 161 12.79 -13.80 -3.13
N LYS A 162 12.02 -14.80 -3.56
CA LYS A 162 12.40 -15.74 -4.61
C LYS A 162 12.74 -15.03 -5.92
N LYS A 163 11.89 -14.11 -6.35
CA LYS A 163 12.08 -13.35 -7.59
C LYS A 163 13.37 -12.49 -7.53
N THR A 164 13.67 -11.90 -6.37
CA THR A 164 14.92 -11.16 -6.17
C THR A 164 16.15 -12.06 -6.31
N VAL A 165 16.07 -13.29 -5.78
CA VAL A 165 17.14 -14.27 -5.94
C VAL A 165 17.31 -14.66 -7.41
N ASP A 166 16.22 -14.87 -8.16
CA ASP A 166 16.28 -15.19 -9.59
C ASP A 166 16.99 -14.06 -10.36
N ILE A 167 16.70 -12.80 -10.06
CA ILE A 167 17.39 -11.61 -10.62
C ILE A 167 18.89 -11.64 -10.28
N ALA A 168 19.23 -11.92 -9.04
CA ALA A 168 20.63 -12.00 -8.61
C ALA A 168 21.36 -13.18 -9.30
N MET A 169 20.69 -14.29 -9.52
CA MET A 169 21.27 -15.45 -10.24
C MET A 169 21.51 -15.15 -11.72
N ASP A 170 20.74 -14.30 -12.36
CA ASP A 170 21.03 -13.83 -13.72
C ASP A 170 22.41 -13.13 -13.78
N TYR A 171 22.75 -12.32 -12.79
CA TYR A 171 24.07 -11.72 -12.67
C TYR A 171 25.17 -12.77 -12.41
N VAL A 172 24.94 -13.71 -11.49
CA VAL A 172 25.89 -14.79 -11.21
C VAL A 172 26.16 -15.63 -12.47
N ASN A 173 25.15 -15.79 -13.32
CA ASN A 173 25.24 -16.50 -14.61
C ASN A 173 25.88 -15.66 -15.73
N GLY A 174 26.39 -14.46 -15.42
CA GLY A 174 27.21 -13.64 -16.30
C GLY A 174 26.49 -12.49 -17.01
N LYS A 175 25.21 -12.22 -16.74
CA LYS A 175 24.54 -11.00 -17.23
C LYS A 175 25.12 -9.78 -16.51
N LYS A 176 25.20 -8.64 -17.19
CA LYS A 176 25.51 -7.39 -16.53
C LYS A 176 24.28 -6.84 -15.81
N VAL A 177 24.45 -6.08 -14.71
CA VAL A 177 23.34 -5.50 -13.96
C VAL A 177 22.45 -4.61 -14.84
N GLU A 178 23.06 -3.83 -15.74
CA GLU A 178 22.35 -2.96 -16.69
C GLU A 178 21.47 -3.71 -17.71
N ASP A 179 21.72 -5.01 -17.90
CA ASP A 179 20.97 -5.90 -18.80
C ASP A 179 19.91 -6.76 -18.05
N ILE A 180 19.74 -6.52 -16.75
CA ILE A 180 18.77 -7.25 -15.91
C ILE A 180 17.69 -6.26 -15.43
N PRO A 181 16.52 -6.19 -16.09
CA PRO A 181 15.45 -5.28 -15.68
C PRO A 181 15.03 -5.47 -14.23
N ALA A 182 14.79 -4.37 -13.55
CA ALA A 182 14.09 -4.42 -12.27
C ALA A 182 12.62 -4.78 -12.51
N GLN A 183 12.01 -5.54 -11.60
CA GLN A 183 10.68 -6.11 -11.82
C GLN A 183 9.70 -5.69 -10.75
N VAL A 184 8.51 -5.26 -11.17
CA VAL A 184 7.36 -5.14 -10.28
C VAL A 184 6.76 -6.54 -10.12
N VAL A 185 6.60 -6.99 -8.88
CA VAL A 185 5.89 -8.25 -8.60
C VAL A 185 4.40 -7.94 -8.54
N GLY A 186 3.60 -8.73 -9.25
CA GLY A 186 2.14 -8.52 -9.33
C GLY A 186 1.41 -8.83 -8.02
N ILE A 187 0.13 -8.45 -7.97
CA ILE A 187 -0.78 -8.77 -6.86
C ILE A 187 -1.06 -10.27 -6.87
N ASP A 188 -0.90 -10.93 -5.71
CA ASP A 188 -1.14 -12.37 -5.55
C ASP A 188 -2.46 -12.67 -4.87
N TYR A 189 -2.88 -11.83 -3.89
CA TYR A 189 -4.09 -12.09 -3.10
C TYR A 189 -4.70 -10.79 -2.56
N CYS A 190 -5.94 -10.90 -2.10
CA CYS A 190 -6.60 -9.90 -1.28
C CYS A 190 -6.54 -10.36 0.19
N THR A 191 -6.22 -9.47 1.12
CA THR A 191 -6.28 -9.78 2.55
C THR A 191 -7.33 -8.92 3.23
N VAL A 192 -8.11 -9.54 4.12
CA VAL A 192 -9.25 -8.93 4.82
C VAL A 192 -9.19 -9.27 6.29
N ASN A 193 -9.31 -8.29 7.17
CA ASN A 193 -9.45 -8.51 8.60
C ASN A 193 -10.89 -8.93 8.91
N LYS A 194 -11.08 -10.19 9.32
CA LYS A 194 -12.39 -10.78 9.56
C LYS A 194 -13.16 -10.06 10.67
N ALA A 195 -12.50 -9.76 11.78
CA ALA A 195 -13.14 -9.06 12.90
C ALA A 195 -13.63 -7.66 12.49
N THR A 196 -12.82 -6.93 11.72
CA THR A 196 -13.20 -5.62 11.19
C THR A 196 -14.34 -5.75 10.16
N MET A 197 -14.29 -6.74 9.29
CA MET A 197 -15.35 -7.04 8.31
C MET A 197 -16.70 -7.26 9.00
N GLU A 198 -16.70 -8.10 10.06
CA GLU A 198 -17.92 -8.40 10.85
C GLU A 198 -18.46 -7.14 11.56
N VAL A 199 -17.58 -6.34 12.16
CA VAL A 199 -17.96 -5.07 12.79
C VAL A 199 -18.58 -4.11 11.77
N LEU A 200 -18.04 -4.03 10.56
CA LEU A 200 -18.58 -3.18 9.48
C LEU A 200 -19.92 -3.72 8.92
N GLY A 201 -20.27 -4.99 9.19
CA GLY A 201 -21.45 -5.65 8.66
C GLY A 201 -21.29 -6.04 7.18
N ILE A 202 -20.07 -6.22 6.72
CA ILE A 202 -19.73 -6.65 5.37
C ILE A 202 -19.64 -8.18 5.37
N SER A 203 -20.24 -8.87 4.40
CA SER A 203 -20.10 -10.32 4.23
C SER A 203 -18.98 -10.65 3.24
N GLU A 204 -18.45 -11.88 3.31
CA GLU A 204 -17.44 -12.37 2.35
C GLU A 204 -17.95 -12.28 0.90
N ASP A 205 -19.24 -12.51 0.66
CA ASP A 205 -19.86 -12.40 -0.67
C ASP A 205 -19.79 -10.97 -1.26
N ASN A 206 -19.55 -9.96 -0.43
CA ASN A 206 -19.34 -8.58 -0.88
C ASN A 206 -17.91 -8.31 -1.35
N ILE A 207 -16.97 -9.20 -1.02
CA ILE A 207 -15.56 -9.05 -1.42
C ILE A 207 -15.41 -9.48 -2.89
N LYS A 208 -15.57 -8.51 -3.79
CA LYS A 208 -15.49 -8.74 -5.23
C LYS A 208 -14.06 -8.51 -5.72
N THR A 209 -13.37 -9.58 -6.02
CA THR A 209 -12.01 -9.55 -6.56
C THR A 209 -11.72 -10.82 -7.34
N ASP A 210 -10.82 -10.74 -8.33
CA ASP A 210 -10.31 -11.90 -9.08
C ASP A 210 -9.18 -12.63 -8.32
N TYR A 211 -8.72 -12.07 -7.20
CA TYR A 211 -7.65 -12.63 -6.37
C TYR A 211 -8.20 -13.53 -5.26
N GLU A 212 -7.37 -14.48 -4.82
CA GLU A 212 -7.67 -15.28 -3.63
C GLU A 212 -7.90 -14.36 -2.41
N VAL A 213 -8.99 -14.56 -1.70
CA VAL A 213 -9.28 -13.81 -0.46
C VAL A 213 -8.72 -14.55 0.74
N LYS A 214 -7.80 -13.92 1.47
CA LYS A 214 -7.24 -14.43 2.72
C LYS A 214 -7.80 -13.66 3.91
N LEU A 215 -8.57 -14.36 4.74
CA LEU A 215 -9.11 -13.80 5.97
C LEU A 215 -8.04 -13.85 7.08
N ILE A 216 -7.81 -12.71 7.72
CA ILE A 216 -6.98 -12.62 8.92
C ILE A 216 -7.90 -12.76 10.12
N GLU A 217 -7.67 -13.79 10.91
CA GLU A 217 -8.34 -14.03 12.20
C GLU A 217 -7.40 -13.50 13.30
N ASN A 218 -7.82 -12.46 14.02
CA ASN A 218 -7.11 -11.89 15.17
C ASN A 218 -7.83 -12.28 16.45
#